data_f166f8575d96bbb29179b57170c7e8b5
#
_entry.id   f166f8575d96bbb29179b57170c7e8b5
#
_cell.length_a   1.000
_cell.length_b   1.000
_cell.length_c   1.000
_cell.angle_alpha   90.00
_cell.angle_beta   90.00
_cell.angle_gamma   90.00
#
_symmetry.space_group_name_H-M   'P 1'
#
loop_
_entity.id
_entity.type
_entity.pdbx_description
1 polymer ?
#
loop_
_entity_poly.entity_id
_entity_poly.type
_entity_poly.pdbx_seq_one_letter_code
_entity_poly.pdbx_strand_id
1 'polypeptide(L)'
;MRLWNGWGNENSNLSMELNNGLRMLLTALVGPAKPLPQATLDDVIAKVPATKLTAHSLINTDPEARVRHARGQSLPDWLDMHSGNVDTFPDGVAMPESSEEVRELLVHAKANDLVVIPYGGGTSVVGHINPEQSDKPVLTIDMGKMNSMLHIDTESQLATFGAGTPGPKVEEELKKHGYTLGHFPQSWELSTVGGWVASRSSGQQSLHYGRIENLFAGGSIETLAGTLDIPTIPASSAGPDVREMILGSEGRMGIITEVKVRITPLPEQEQFQVVFFPSWDVGITVARELIQQRVALSMVRLSNPLETTSLLYMGAGEDSSGVVALEQSLSEKGIGSGKVMMTFGVTGSVRHCETVHQLALDHCANHGGVADQSGLGDNWAHGRFRAPYLRDPLGAAGYAADTMETAVDWAKVPTAAENIEQAIRTALADEGEQVHAYTHLSHVYGQGSSIYTTYLFRLGESYQQGMDRWVKLKKAGAEQIVAHGGTISHQHGVGRDHRQYLSAEKGTLGIAAINNLCELFDPKGQMNPGKLLPYSEH
;
A
#
# COMPACT_ATOMS: atom_id res chain seq x y z
N MET A 1 2.04 -12.44 -18.03
CA MET A 1 3.17 -12.30 -17.09
C MET A 1 3.10 -10.91 -16.48
N ARG A 2 3.66 -10.66 -15.28
CA ARG A 2 3.72 -9.30 -14.72
C ARG A 2 4.68 -8.44 -15.52
N LEU A 3 4.39 -7.15 -15.62
CA LEU A 3 5.37 -6.20 -16.16
C LEU A 3 6.65 -6.23 -15.29
N TRP A 4 7.81 -6.20 -15.95
CA TRP A 4 9.08 -6.26 -15.23
C TRP A 4 9.49 -4.90 -14.63
N ASN A 5 9.03 -3.80 -15.23
CA ASN A 5 9.36 -2.42 -14.83
C ASN A 5 8.15 -1.50 -14.66
N GLY A 6 6.95 -2.04 -14.44
CA GLY A 6 5.74 -1.26 -14.35
C GLY A 6 4.66 -1.96 -13.52
N TRP A 7 3.49 -1.31 -13.43
CA TRP A 7 2.33 -1.83 -12.71
C TRP A 7 1.41 -2.64 -13.65
N GLY A 8 1.01 -3.83 -13.23
CA GLY A 8 0.07 -4.68 -13.96
C GLY A 8 0.70 -5.88 -14.65
N ASN A 9 -0.01 -6.40 -15.64
CA ASN A 9 0.40 -7.57 -16.44
C ASN A 9 0.59 -7.16 -17.91
N GLU A 10 1.49 -7.85 -18.61
CA GLU A 10 1.82 -7.59 -20.02
C GLU A 10 0.61 -7.62 -20.98
N ASN A 11 -0.40 -8.41 -20.63
CA ASN A 11 -1.64 -8.55 -21.42
C ASN A 11 -2.83 -7.78 -20.79
N SER A 12 -2.56 -6.86 -19.87
CA SER A 12 -3.63 -6.07 -19.25
C SER A 12 -4.10 -4.97 -20.19
N ASN A 13 -5.40 -4.89 -20.43
CA ASN A 13 -6.03 -3.74 -21.09
C ASN A 13 -6.22 -2.54 -20.15
N LEU A 14 -5.76 -2.65 -18.90
CA LEU A 14 -5.83 -1.61 -17.90
C LEU A 14 -4.57 -0.73 -18.03
N SER A 15 -4.61 0.24 -18.90
CA SER A 15 -3.62 1.32 -18.94
C SER A 15 -4.33 2.64 -18.65
N MET A 16 -3.66 3.55 -17.97
CA MET A 16 -4.06 4.95 -17.93
C MET A 16 -3.18 5.73 -18.91
N GLU A 17 -3.81 6.57 -19.71
CA GLU A 17 -3.07 7.49 -20.58
C GLU A 17 -2.97 8.87 -19.94
N LEU A 18 -1.83 9.50 -20.12
CA LEU A 18 -1.65 10.89 -19.76
C LEU A 18 -2.28 11.76 -20.85
N ASN A 19 -3.57 12.06 -20.72
CA ASN A 19 -4.28 12.93 -21.66
C ASN A 19 -3.75 14.38 -21.62
N ASN A 20 -4.13 15.18 -22.62
CA ASN A 20 -3.64 16.56 -22.74
C ASN A 20 -4.04 17.44 -21.55
N GLY A 21 -5.24 17.27 -20.99
CA GLY A 21 -5.69 18.00 -19.81
C GLY A 21 -4.81 17.77 -18.58
N LEU A 22 -4.46 16.49 -18.31
CA LEU A 22 -3.56 16.13 -17.23
C LEU A 22 -2.13 16.64 -17.48
N ARG A 23 -1.64 16.59 -18.73
CA ARG A 23 -0.33 17.19 -19.09
C ARG A 23 -0.29 18.71 -18.85
N MET A 24 -1.34 19.43 -19.22
CA MET A 24 -1.46 20.86 -18.98
C MET A 24 -1.50 21.16 -17.48
N LEU A 25 -2.26 20.40 -16.70
CA LEU A 25 -2.33 20.52 -15.26
C LEU A 25 -0.97 20.31 -14.61
N LEU A 26 -0.27 19.23 -14.94
CA LEU A 26 1.07 18.94 -14.44
C LEU A 26 2.07 20.06 -14.79
N THR A 27 2.03 20.55 -16.04
CA THR A 27 2.87 21.67 -16.47
C THR A 27 2.60 22.95 -15.67
N ALA A 28 1.34 23.21 -15.34
CA ALA A 28 0.96 24.36 -14.52
C ALA A 28 1.38 24.21 -13.04
N LEU A 29 1.32 22.98 -12.50
CA LEU A 29 1.56 22.71 -11.08
C LEU A 29 3.05 22.50 -10.74
N VAL A 30 3.81 21.80 -11.60
CA VAL A 30 5.20 21.44 -11.32
C VAL A 30 6.18 21.84 -12.43
N GLY A 31 5.69 22.50 -13.48
CA GLY A 31 6.48 22.92 -14.64
C GLY A 31 6.61 21.84 -15.73
N PRO A 32 7.13 22.20 -16.91
CA PRO A 32 7.34 21.29 -18.02
C PRO A 32 8.45 20.27 -17.72
N ALA A 33 8.20 19.01 -18.02
CA ALA A 33 9.18 17.92 -17.87
C ALA A 33 9.58 17.35 -19.22
N LYS A 34 10.70 16.62 -19.24
CA LYS A 34 11.22 15.92 -20.42
C LYS A 34 11.26 14.41 -20.15
N PRO A 35 10.82 13.58 -21.10
CA PRO A 35 11.03 12.13 -21.05
C PRO A 35 12.49 11.78 -20.85
N LEU A 36 12.76 10.74 -20.04
CA LEU A 36 14.08 10.15 -19.90
C LEU A 36 14.16 8.84 -20.70
N PRO A 37 15.35 8.48 -21.24
CA PRO A 37 15.54 7.20 -21.91
C PRO A 37 15.26 6.04 -20.96
N GLN A 38 14.52 5.04 -21.41
CA GLN A 38 14.20 3.85 -20.62
C GLN A 38 15.07 2.67 -21.05
N ALA A 39 15.55 1.90 -20.07
CA ALA A 39 16.24 0.65 -20.32
C ALA A 39 15.24 -0.44 -20.77
N THR A 40 15.72 -1.34 -21.60
CA THR A 40 14.98 -2.55 -21.98
C THR A 40 15.23 -3.69 -20.98
N LEU A 41 14.37 -4.71 -21.01
CA LEU A 41 14.57 -5.91 -20.21
C LEU A 41 15.92 -6.58 -20.54
N ASP A 42 16.29 -6.64 -21.80
CA ASP A 42 17.55 -7.23 -22.27
C ASP A 42 18.77 -6.47 -21.72
N ASP A 43 18.70 -5.13 -21.62
CA ASP A 43 19.78 -4.32 -21.02
C ASP A 43 20.01 -4.68 -19.55
N VAL A 44 18.95 -5.01 -18.81
CA VAL A 44 19.05 -5.41 -17.41
C VAL A 44 19.45 -6.86 -17.27
N ILE A 45 18.91 -7.77 -18.10
CA ILE A 45 19.30 -9.18 -18.13
C ILE A 45 20.81 -9.32 -18.38
N ALA A 46 21.37 -8.53 -19.28
CA ALA A 46 22.82 -8.54 -19.58
C ALA A 46 23.71 -8.17 -18.38
N LYS A 47 23.16 -7.52 -17.34
CA LYS A 47 23.88 -7.13 -16.10
C LYS A 47 23.79 -8.19 -15.00
N VAL A 48 22.95 -9.22 -15.16
CA VAL A 48 22.74 -10.24 -14.12
C VAL A 48 24.02 -11.07 -13.95
N PRO A 49 24.63 -11.10 -12.76
CA PRO A 49 25.86 -11.85 -12.53
C PRO A 49 25.60 -13.36 -12.57
N ALA A 50 26.65 -14.16 -12.70
CA ALA A 50 26.55 -15.60 -12.52
C ALA A 50 25.97 -15.94 -11.14
N THR A 51 25.12 -16.96 -11.09
CA THR A 51 24.55 -17.39 -9.79
C THR A 51 25.64 -17.96 -8.88
N LYS A 52 25.52 -17.69 -7.59
CA LYS A 52 26.34 -18.29 -6.54
C LYS A 52 25.72 -19.59 -5.97
N LEU A 53 24.48 -19.93 -6.40
CA LEU A 53 23.76 -21.10 -5.90
C LEU A 53 24.23 -22.37 -6.60
N THR A 54 24.28 -23.47 -5.85
CA THR A 54 24.38 -24.83 -6.38
C THR A 54 23.03 -25.26 -6.97
N ALA A 55 23.06 -26.16 -7.96
CA ALA A 55 21.83 -26.65 -8.61
C ALA A 55 20.88 -27.30 -7.58
N HIS A 56 19.60 -26.95 -7.64
CA HIS A 56 18.53 -27.49 -6.82
C HIS A 56 17.25 -27.60 -7.67
N SER A 57 16.49 -28.69 -7.51
CA SER A 57 15.30 -28.98 -8.33
C SER A 57 14.21 -27.92 -8.28
N LEU A 58 14.04 -27.25 -7.14
CA LEU A 58 13.04 -26.22 -6.91
C LEU A 58 13.53 -24.79 -7.23
N ILE A 59 14.81 -24.60 -7.59
CA ILE A 59 15.39 -23.26 -7.77
C ILE A 59 15.67 -23.00 -9.25
N ASN A 60 15.05 -21.93 -9.76
CA ASN A 60 15.32 -21.40 -11.09
C ASN A 60 16.40 -20.29 -11.00
N THR A 61 17.47 -20.44 -11.76
CA THR A 61 18.58 -19.45 -11.84
C THR A 61 18.58 -18.67 -13.13
N ASP A 62 17.52 -18.75 -13.92
CA ASP A 62 17.36 -17.99 -15.16
C ASP A 62 17.48 -16.48 -14.92
N PRO A 63 18.28 -15.73 -15.72
CA PRO A 63 18.50 -14.30 -15.53
C PRO A 63 17.21 -13.47 -15.59
N GLU A 64 16.25 -13.79 -16.46
CA GLU A 64 14.99 -13.05 -16.55
C GLU A 64 14.15 -13.25 -15.28
N ALA A 65 14.05 -14.48 -14.78
CA ALA A 65 13.35 -14.76 -13.53
C ALA A 65 13.96 -13.96 -12.36
N ARG A 66 15.28 -13.85 -12.32
CA ARG A 66 16.02 -13.09 -11.31
C ARG A 66 15.78 -11.58 -11.42
N VAL A 67 15.73 -11.02 -12.64
CA VAL A 67 15.38 -9.60 -12.87
C VAL A 67 13.97 -9.30 -12.39
N ARG A 68 12.98 -10.14 -12.71
CA ARG A 68 11.56 -9.95 -12.34
C ARG A 68 11.29 -10.03 -10.84
N HIS A 69 12.26 -10.53 -10.05
CA HIS A 69 12.18 -10.62 -8.60
C HIS A 69 13.21 -9.73 -7.87
N ALA A 70 13.89 -8.84 -8.59
CA ALA A 70 14.93 -7.99 -8.01
C ALA A 70 14.37 -6.73 -7.32
N ARG A 71 13.22 -6.23 -7.76
CA ARG A 71 12.64 -4.97 -7.29
C ARG A 71 11.14 -5.12 -7.02
N GLY A 72 10.64 -4.25 -6.12
CA GLY A 72 9.22 -4.06 -5.86
C GLY A 72 8.60 -2.94 -6.69
N GLN A 73 7.77 -2.13 -6.03
CA GLN A 73 7.02 -1.02 -6.65
C GLN A 73 7.21 0.31 -5.89
N SER A 74 8.29 0.47 -5.11
CA SER A 74 8.66 1.79 -4.58
C SER A 74 9.10 2.71 -5.72
N LEU A 75 9.12 4.02 -5.50
CA LEU A 75 9.64 4.94 -6.51
C LEU A 75 11.13 4.68 -6.81
N PRO A 76 12.00 4.44 -5.81
CA PRO A 76 13.37 3.97 -6.08
C PRO A 76 13.44 2.74 -6.97
N ASP A 77 12.62 1.71 -6.69
CA ASP A 77 12.58 0.49 -7.50
C ASP A 77 12.22 0.79 -8.95
N TRP A 78 11.21 1.65 -9.13
CA TRP A 78 10.78 2.09 -10.45
C TRP A 78 11.88 2.86 -11.19
N LEU A 79 12.58 3.79 -10.50
CA LEU A 79 13.71 4.54 -11.08
C LEU A 79 14.87 3.61 -11.47
N ASP A 80 15.21 2.63 -10.62
CA ASP A 80 16.24 1.62 -10.90
C ASP A 80 15.90 0.80 -12.15
N MET A 81 14.66 0.29 -12.23
CA MET A 81 14.22 -0.52 -13.36
C MET A 81 14.21 0.28 -14.66
N HIS A 82 13.66 1.51 -14.66
CA HIS A 82 13.58 2.34 -15.86
C HIS A 82 14.93 2.89 -16.34
N SER A 83 15.85 3.17 -15.41
CA SER A 83 17.23 3.55 -15.77
C SER A 83 18.10 2.36 -16.16
N GLY A 84 17.68 1.15 -15.82
CA GLY A 84 18.50 -0.05 -15.92
C GLY A 84 19.62 -0.13 -14.89
N ASN A 85 19.58 0.69 -13.82
CA ASN A 85 20.59 0.70 -12.74
C ASN A 85 20.26 -0.29 -11.62
N VAL A 86 19.70 -1.44 -11.96
CA VAL A 86 19.49 -2.53 -11.03
C VAL A 86 20.85 -3.14 -10.68
N ASP A 87 21.28 -3.00 -9.44
CA ASP A 87 22.60 -3.36 -8.94
C ASP A 87 22.62 -4.65 -8.09
N THR A 88 21.46 -5.10 -7.65
CA THR A 88 21.28 -6.30 -6.83
C THR A 88 20.19 -7.20 -7.39
N PHE A 89 20.52 -8.50 -7.47
CA PHE A 89 19.60 -9.53 -7.95
C PHE A 89 19.60 -10.72 -7.00
N PRO A 90 18.49 -11.46 -6.86
CA PRO A 90 18.57 -12.77 -6.25
C PRO A 90 19.46 -13.69 -7.10
N ASP A 91 20.15 -14.63 -6.47
CA ASP A 91 20.93 -15.65 -7.18
C ASP A 91 20.04 -16.73 -7.79
N GLY A 92 18.84 -16.90 -7.26
CA GLY A 92 17.81 -17.77 -7.79
C GLY A 92 16.43 -17.46 -7.24
N VAL A 93 15.42 -18.01 -7.87
CA VAL A 93 14.00 -17.89 -7.51
C VAL A 93 13.40 -19.28 -7.38
N ALA A 94 12.73 -19.55 -6.26
CA ALA A 94 11.94 -20.77 -6.07
C ALA A 94 10.45 -20.43 -6.01
N MET A 95 9.61 -21.28 -6.60
CA MET A 95 8.15 -21.15 -6.58
C MET A 95 7.54 -22.45 -6.02
N PRO A 96 7.53 -22.62 -4.68
CA PRO A 96 6.99 -23.81 -4.04
C PRO A 96 5.48 -23.91 -4.23
N GLU A 97 5.00 -25.17 -4.26
CA GLU A 97 3.58 -25.52 -4.39
C GLU A 97 2.96 -26.00 -3.07
N SER A 98 3.82 -26.26 -2.06
CA SER A 98 3.38 -26.74 -0.74
C SER A 98 4.26 -26.21 0.41
N SER A 99 3.75 -26.32 1.64
CA SER A 99 4.51 -25.98 2.85
C SER A 99 5.73 -26.90 3.05
N GLU A 100 5.66 -28.15 2.58
CA GLU A 100 6.77 -29.10 2.59
C GLU A 100 7.92 -28.61 1.71
N GLU A 101 7.63 -28.13 0.50
CA GLU A 101 8.65 -27.56 -0.40
C GLU A 101 9.27 -26.29 0.18
N VAL A 102 8.46 -25.43 0.83
CA VAL A 102 8.99 -24.24 1.57
C VAL A 102 9.95 -24.69 2.66
N ARG A 103 9.58 -25.72 3.43
CA ARG A 103 10.43 -26.26 4.49
C ARG A 103 11.72 -26.87 3.94
N GLU A 104 11.65 -27.60 2.82
CA GLU A 104 12.82 -28.13 2.12
C GLU A 104 13.78 -27.00 1.70
N LEU A 105 13.25 -25.93 1.11
CA LEU A 105 14.01 -24.74 0.71
C LEU A 105 14.66 -24.04 1.91
N LEU A 106 13.97 -23.93 3.04
CA LEU A 106 14.52 -23.33 4.27
C LEU A 106 15.62 -24.20 4.89
N VAL A 107 15.47 -25.54 4.87
CA VAL A 107 16.53 -26.48 5.28
C VAL A 107 17.76 -26.33 4.38
N HIS A 108 17.55 -26.25 3.06
CA HIS A 108 18.62 -26.01 2.10
C HIS A 108 19.31 -24.66 2.35
N ALA A 109 18.54 -23.59 2.57
CA ALA A 109 19.06 -22.25 2.85
C ALA A 109 19.90 -22.23 4.13
N LYS A 110 19.43 -22.87 5.20
CA LYS A 110 20.14 -22.99 6.49
C LYS A 110 21.47 -23.74 6.36
N ALA A 111 21.47 -24.83 5.59
CA ALA A 111 22.64 -25.68 5.37
C ALA A 111 23.73 -24.98 4.54
N ASN A 112 23.34 -24.14 3.58
CA ASN A 112 24.23 -23.47 2.64
C ASN A 112 24.43 -21.97 2.94
N ASP A 113 24.00 -21.50 4.09
CA ASP A 113 24.12 -20.09 4.55
C ASP A 113 23.56 -19.07 3.55
N LEU A 114 22.37 -19.36 2.98
CA LEU A 114 21.71 -18.47 2.01
C LEU A 114 20.96 -17.34 2.72
N VAL A 115 20.89 -16.19 2.09
CA VAL A 115 19.89 -15.17 2.39
C VAL A 115 18.57 -15.58 1.71
N VAL A 116 17.45 -15.49 2.43
CA VAL A 116 16.12 -15.83 1.93
C VAL A 116 15.23 -14.60 1.92
N ILE A 117 14.61 -14.32 0.78
CA ILE A 117 13.63 -13.21 0.62
C ILE A 117 12.27 -13.81 0.27
N PRO A 118 11.28 -13.74 1.18
CA PRO A 118 9.90 -14.09 0.84
C PRO A 118 9.31 -13.09 -0.15
N TYR A 119 8.59 -13.60 -1.15
CA TYR A 119 7.97 -12.81 -2.19
C TYR A 119 6.50 -13.24 -2.37
N GLY A 120 5.60 -12.28 -2.34
CA GLY A 120 4.17 -12.50 -2.60
C GLY A 120 3.77 -11.93 -3.94
N GLY A 121 3.00 -10.84 -3.91
CA GLY A 121 2.59 -10.13 -5.13
C GLY A 121 3.61 -9.14 -5.71
N GLY A 122 4.77 -8.91 -5.09
CA GLY A 122 5.78 -7.96 -5.55
C GLY A 122 5.35 -6.50 -5.54
N THR A 123 4.30 -6.15 -4.79
CA THR A 123 3.67 -4.81 -4.78
C THR A 123 4.22 -3.88 -3.70
N SER A 124 5.28 -4.28 -3.00
CA SER A 124 5.93 -3.47 -1.97
C SER A 124 6.33 -2.09 -2.50
N VAL A 125 5.99 -1.05 -1.75
CA VAL A 125 6.34 0.36 -2.07
C VAL A 125 7.39 0.95 -1.12
N VAL A 126 8.05 0.11 -0.31
CA VAL A 126 9.08 0.51 0.67
C VAL A 126 10.31 -0.42 0.65
N GLY A 127 10.51 -1.15 -0.45
CA GLY A 127 11.69 -1.98 -0.68
C GLY A 127 11.76 -3.27 0.16
N HIS A 128 10.64 -3.89 0.52
CA HIS A 128 10.61 -5.13 1.32
C HIS A 128 11.33 -6.31 0.66
N ILE A 129 11.24 -6.42 -0.66
CA ILE A 129 11.66 -7.60 -1.42
C ILE A 129 12.98 -7.42 -2.17
N ASN A 130 13.60 -6.25 -2.04
CA ASN A 130 14.85 -5.96 -2.72
C ASN A 130 16.01 -6.74 -2.09
N PRO A 131 16.82 -7.45 -2.86
CA PRO A 131 18.08 -7.99 -2.36
C PRO A 131 18.99 -6.87 -1.85
N GLU A 132 19.61 -7.07 -0.69
CA GLU A 132 20.71 -6.23 -0.25
C GLU A 132 22.02 -6.72 -0.88
N GLN A 133 23.06 -5.86 -0.92
CA GLN A 133 24.40 -6.30 -1.27
C GLN A 133 24.86 -7.37 -0.28
N SER A 134 25.29 -8.53 -0.78
CA SER A 134 25.63 -9.68 0.04
C SER A 134 26.70 -10.55 -0.61
N ASP A 135 27.67 -11.00 0.18
CA ASP A 135 28.61 -12.03 -0.22
C ASP A 135 27.95 -13.43 -0.24
N LYS A 136 26.88 -13.61 0.55
CA LYS A 136 26.10 -14.84 0.58
C LYS A 136 25.17 -14.92 -0.61
N PRO A 137 24.89 -16.13 -1.12
CA PRO A 137 23.88 -16.30 -2.15
C PRO A 137 22.47 -15.89 -1.65
N VAL A 138 21.67 -15.29 -2.53
CA VAL A 138 20.33 -14.81 -2.24
C VAL A 138 19.30 -15.65 -2.97
N LEU A 139 18.37 -16.24 -2.22
CA LEU A 139 17.24 -17.00 -2.73
C LEU A 139 15.92 -16.23 -2.49
N THR A 140 15.22 -15.87 -3.56
CA THR A 140 13.84 -15.38 -3.44
C THR A 140 12.88 -16.58 -3.50
N ILE A 141 11.94 -16.64 -2.56
CA ILE A 141 10.89 -17.67 -2.52
C ILE A 141 9.55 -17.01 -2.80
N ASP A 142 9.06 -17.22 -4.03
CA ASP A 142 7.80 -16.66 -4.54
C ASP A 142 6.65 -17.61 -4.25
N MET A 143 5.72 -17.15 -3.43
CA MET A 143 4.54 -17.90 -2.98
C MET A 143 3.42 -17.98 -4.02
N GLY A 144 3.59 -17.40 -5.21
CA GLY A 144 2.56 -17.25 -6.24
C GLY A 144 1.90 -18.56 -6.71
N LYS A 145 2.52 -19.72 -6.50
CA LYS A 145 1.90 -21.02 -6.79
C LYS A 145 1.03 -21.55 -5.65
N MET A 146 1.22 -21.11 -4.41
CA MET A 146 0.37 -21.44 -3.28
C MET A 146 -0.83 -20.48 -3.22
N ASN A 147 -1.69 -20.52 -4.25
CA ASN A 147 -2.69 -19.50 -4.54
C ASN A 147 -4.13 -20.03 -4.60
N SER A 148 -4.51 -20.93 -3.73
CA SER A 148 -5.85 -21.51 -3.68
C SER A 148 -6.51 -21.35 -2.32
N MET A 149 -7.85 -21.38 -2.30
CA MET A 149 -8.60 -21.60 -1.08
C MET A 149 -8.41 -23.06 -0.65
N LEU A 150 -7.91 -23.28 0.57
CA LEU A 150 -7.63 -24.60 1.10
C LEU A 150 -8.82 -25.17 1.86
N HIS A 151 -9.56 -24.29 2.55
CA HIS A 151 -10.71 -24.68 3.37
C HIS A 151 -11.66 -23.51 3.58
N ILE A 152 -12.94 -23.77 3.74
CA ILE A 152 -13.94 -22.82 4.19
C ILE A 152 -14.86 -23.47 5.24
N ASP A 153 -15.06 -22.77 6.34
CA ASP A 153 -16.01 -23.07 7.40
C ASP A 153 -17.06 -21.96 7.44
N THR A 154 -18.19 -22.22 6.81
CA THR A 154 -19.28 -21.24 6.70
C THR A 154 -20.05 -21.07 8.02
N GLU A 155 -20.01 -22.06 8.92
CA GLU A 155 -20.64 -21.96 10.23
C GLU A 155 -19.86 -21.01 11.14
N SER A 156 -18.52 -21.12 11.14
CA SER A 156 -17.64 -20.24 11.92
C SER A 156 -17.24 -18.98 11.17
N GLN A 157 -17.61 -18.84 9.88
CA GLN A 157 -17.23 -17.73 9.00
C GLN A 157 -15.71 -17.56 8.91
N LEU A 158 -15.03 -18.66 8.58
CA LEU A 158 -13.58 -18.73 8.43
C LEU A 158 -13.21 -19.32 7.06
N ALA A 159 -12.19 -18.77 6.43
CA ALA A 159 -11.59 -19.39 5.24
C ALA A 159 -10.07 -19.46 5.38
N THR A 160 -9.47 -20.50 4.80
CA THR A 160 -8.01 -20.68 4.77
C THR A 160 -7.53 -20.61 3.33
N PHE A 161 -6.53 -19.80 3.09
CA PHE A 161 -5.92 -19.62 1.77
C PHE A 161 -4.42 -19.94 1.83
N GLY A 162 -3.87 -20.45 0.74
CA GLY A 162 -2.44 -20.39 0.50
C GLY A 162 -1.97 -18.94 0.42
N ALA A 163 -0.83 -18.65 1.03
CA ALA A 163 -0.35 -17.26 1.24
C ALA A 163 -0.14 -16.45 -0.05
N GLY A 164 0.08 -17.12 -1.19
CA GLY A 164 0.23 -16.53 -2.51
C GLY A 164 -1.09 -16.18 -3.23
N THR A 165 -2.26 -16.36 -2.59
CA THR A 165 -3.56 -16.09 -3.23
C THR A 165 -3.76 -14.59 -3.42
N PRO A 166 -3.92 -14.09 -4.66
CA PRO A 166 -4.15 -12.67 -4.92
C PRO A 166 -5.59 -12.25 -4.61
N GLY A 167 -5.80 -10.96 -4.35
CA GLY A 167 -7.09 -10.39 -3.95
C GLY A 167 -8.27 -10.79 -4.83
N PRO A 168 -8.20 -10.66 -6.18
CA PRO A 168 -9.29 -11.09 -7.05
C PRO A 168 -9.69 -12.55 -6.87
N LYS A 169 -8.71 -13.43 -6.69
CA LYS A 169 -8.98 -14.85 -6.50
C LYS A 169 -9.56 -15.16 -5.12
N VAL A 170 -9.13 -14.45 -4.07
CA VAL A 170 -9.75 -14.54 -2.73
C VAL A 170 -11.24 -14.24 -2.83
N GLU A 171 -11.60 -13.10 -3.43
CA GLU A 171 -13.00 -12.69 -3.57
C GLU A 171 -13.80 -13.62 -4.50
N GLU A 172 -13.22 -14.06 -5.62
CA GLU A 172 -13.86 -15.01 -6.54
C GLU A 172 -14.23 -16.32 -5.83
N GLU A 173 -13.30 -16.91 -5.07
CA GLU A 173 -13.55 -18.15 -4.36
C GLU A 173 -14.59 -17.98 -3.26
N LEU A 174 -14.52 -16.91 -2.47
CA LEU A 174 -15.49 -16.64 -1.40
C LEU A 174 -16.91 -16.38 -1.94
N LYS A 175 -17.04 -15.66 -3.06
CA LYS A 175 -18.34 -15.38 -3.69
C LYS A 175 -19.10 -16.64 -4.08
N LYS A 176 -18.41 -17.72 -4.47
CA LYS A 176 -19.04 -19.03 -4.77
C LYS A 176 -19.79 -19.61 -3.57
N HIS A 177 -19.42 -19.18 -2.37
CA HIS A 177 -20.02 -19.61 -1.09
C HIS A 177 -20.91 -18.53 -0.46
N GLY A 178 -21.09 -17.38 -1.10
CA GLY A 178 -21.92 -16.27 -0.58
C GLY A 178 -21.18 -15.37 0.44
N TYR A 179 -19.83 -15.34 0.39
CA TYR A 179 -19.00 -14.57 1.31
C TYR A 179 -18.06 -13.61 0.59
N THR A 180 -17.49 -12.68 1.33
CA THR A 180 -16.42 -11.75 0.95
C THR A 180 -15.41 -11.65 2.11
N LEU A 181 -14.17 -11.34 1.80
CA LEU A 181 -13.19 -10.92 2.78
C LEU A 181 -13.33 -9.41 3.07
N GLY A 182 -13.64 -8.63 2.05
CA GLY A 182 -13.78 -7.18 2.16
C GLY A 182 -12.46 -6.43 2.36
N HIS A 183 -11.32 -7.09 2.15
CA HIS A 183 -10.00 -6.46 2.25
C HIS A 183 -9.54 -5.97 0.88
N PHE A 184 -9.64 -4.65 0.66
CA PHE A 184 -9.39 -4.01 -0.63
C PHE A 184 -8.27 -2.96 -0.55
N PRO A 185 -6.98 -3.35 -0.36
CA PRO A 185 -5.87 -2.41 -0.46
C PRO A 185 -5.76 -1.84 -1.89
N GLN A 186 -5.06 -0.71 -2.06
CA GLN A 186 -4.86 -0.12 -3.39
C GLN A 186 -4.20 -1.09 -4.38
N SER A 187 -3.35 -1.99 -3.88
CA SER A 187 -2.65 -3.04 -4.63
C SER A 187 -3.44 -4.35 -4.80
N TRP A 188 -4.73 -4.37 -4.47
CA TRP A 188 -5.59 -5.56 -4.38
C TRP A 188 -5.46 -6.52 -5.56
N GLU A 189 -5.37 -6.00 -6.79
CA GLU A 189 -5.31 -6.83 -8.00
C GLU A 189 -4.08 -7.75 -8.05
N LEU A 190 -2.96 -7.32 -7.45
CA LEU A 190 -1.67 -7.99 -7.56
C LEU A 190 -1.11 -8.48 -6.22
N SER A 191 -1.50 -7.88 -5.11
CA SER A 191 -1.03 -8.25 -3.77
C SER A 191 -1.70 -9.53 -3.28
N THR A 192 -1.02 -10.24 -2.37
CA THR A 192 -1.43 -11.56 -1.89
C THR A 192 -1.80 -11.55 -0.42
N VAL A 193 -2.63 -12.50 0.01
CA VAL A 193 -3.11 -12.58 1.39
C VAL A 193 -1.96 -12.72 2.41
N GLY A 194 -0.91 -13.49 2.10
CA GLY A 194 0.28 -13.58 2.95
C GLY A 194 1.06 -12.27 3.00
N GLY A 195 1.15 -11.55 1.86
CA GLY A 195 1.76 -10.23 1.79
C GLY A 195 1.02 -9.20 2.64
N TRP A 196 -0.33 -9.25 2.68
CA TRP A 196 -1.12 -8.36 3.54
C TRP A 196 -0.81 -8.57 5.02
N VAL A 197 -0.72 -9.82 5.47
CA VAL A 197 -0.34 -10.15 6.85
C VAL A 197 1.09 -9.68 7.15
N ALA A 198 2.03 -9.99 6.26
CA ALA A 198 3.44 -9.65 6.43
C ALA A 198 3.70 -8.13 6.49
N SER A 199 2.89 -7.29 5.82
CA SER A 199 3.02 -5.83 5.82
C SER A 199 2.01 -5.11 6.72
N ARG A 200 1.09 -5.81 7.37
CA ARG A 200 0.02 -5.23 8.20
C ARG A 200 -0.89 -4.27 7.42
N SER A 201 -1.30 -4.70 6.25
CA SER A 201 -2.01 -3.91 5.25
C SER A 201 -3.40 -3.44 5.71
N SER A 202 -3.90 -2.34 5.11
CA SER A 202 -5.26 -1.84 5.31
C SER A 202 -6.02 -1.79 3.98
N GLY A 203 -7.31 -2.09 4.02
CA GLY A 203 -8.21 -1.99 2.87
C GLY A 203 -9.01 -0.69 2.87
N GLN A 204 -9.47 -0.25 1.71
CA GLN A 204 -10.25 0.99 1.56
C GLN A 204 -11.57 0.98 2.34
N GLN A 205 -12.15 -0.21 2.58
CA GLN A 205 -13.37 -0.42 3.36
C GLN A 205 -13.09 -1.02 4.76
N SER A 206 -11.87 -0.83 5.29
CA SER A 206 -11.47 -1.37 6.58
C SER A 206 -12.26 -0.79 7.78
N LEU A 207 -12.98 0.29 7.58
CA LEU A 207 -13.89 0.83 8.57
C LEU A 207 -15.05 -0.14 8.87
N HIS A 208 -15.53 -0.86 7.86
CA HIS A 208 -16.57 -1.88 8.00
C HIS A 208 -16.00 -3.28 8.24
N TYR A 209 -15.07 -3.73 7.38
CA TYR A 209 -14.57 -5.10 7.43
C TYR A 209 -13.42 -5.30 8.41
N GLY A 210 -12.77 -4.24 8.83
CA GLY A 210 -11.53 -4.27 9.60
C GLY A 210 -10.27 -4.26 8.72
N ARG A 211 -9.14 -3.98 9.36
CA ARG A 211 -7.81 -4.11 8.78
C ARG A 211 -7.39 -5.58 8.79
N ILE A 212 -6.27 -5.91 8.14
CA ILE A 212 -5.81 -7.32 8.08
C ILE A 212 -5.58 -7.93 9.47
N GLU A 213 -5.16 -7.15 10.47
CA GLU A 213 -5.00 -7.62 11.85
C GLU A 213 -6.32 -8.04 12.51
N ASN A 214 -7.44 -7.47 12.07
CA ASN A 214 -8.77 -7.88 12.53
C ASN A 214 -9.28 -9.11 11.78
N LEU A 215 -8.90 -9.25 10.51
CA LEU A 215 -9.32 -10.33 9.62
C LEU A 215 -8.46 -11.59 9.80
N PHE A 216 -7.17 -11.45 10.06
CA PHE A 216 -6.25 -12.57 10.26
C PHE A 216 -6.63 -13.34 11.52
N ALA A 217 -7.00 -14.60 11.36
CA ALA A 217 -7.48 -15.45 12.45
C ALA A 217 -6.44 -16.48 12.92
N GLY A 218 -5.43 -16.75 12.10
CA GLY A 218 -4.38 -17.74 12.34
C GLY A 218 -3.77 -18.23 11.02
N GLY A 219 -2.95 -19.26 11.07
CA GLY A 219 -2.29 -19.81 9.89
C GLY A 219 -1.03 -20.56 10.21
N SER A 220 -0.22 -20.85 9.19
CA SER A 220 1.04 -21.58 9.31
C SER A 220 2.19 -20.79 8.70
N ILE A 221 3.32 -20.77 9.39
CA ILE A 221 4.54 -20.06 9.02
C ILE A 221 5.71 -21.02 9.10
N GLU A 222 6.46 -21.18 8.01
CA GLU A 222 7.71 -21.94 8.01
C GLU A 222 8.88 -21.01 8.35
N THR A 223 9.68 -21.39 9.35
CA THR A 223 10.81 -20.60 9.86
C THR A 223 12.10 -21.44 9.85
N LEU A 224 13.25 -20.80 10.00
CA LEU A 224 14.53 -21.52 10.17
C LEU A 224 14.64 -22.25 11.51
N ALA A 225 13.75 -21.95 12.46
CA ALA A 225 13.65 -22.64 13.75
C ALA A 225 12.63 -23.80 13.74
N GLY A 226 11.75 -23.87 12.73
CA GLY A 226 10.69 -24.87 12.60
C GLY A 226 9.37 -24.25 12.16
N THR A 227 8.29 -25.02 12.15
CA THR A 227 6.96 -24.55 11.79
C THR A 227 6.28 -23.90 12.99
N LEU A 228 5.72 -22.70 12.77
CA LEU A 228 4.85 -22.01 13.73
C LEU A 228 3.41 -22.10 13.25
N ASP A 229 2.60 -22.92 13.91
CA ASP A 229 1.16 -23.00 13.69
C ASP A 229 0.43 -22.09 14.69
N ILE A 230 -0.37 -21.17 14.15
CA ILE A 230 -1.18 -20.25 14.95
C ILE A 230 -2.63 -20.72 14.91
N PRO A 231 -3.15 -21.28 16.01
CA PRO A 231 -4.52 -21.78 16.06
C PRO A 231 -5.52 -20.62 16.02
N THR A 232 -6.70 -20.89 15.44
CA THR A 232 -7.82 -19.96 15.47
C THR A 232 -8.66 -20.21 16.71
N ILE A 233 -8.76 -19.19 17.57
CA ILE A 233 -9.55 -19.19 18.79
C ILE A 233 -10.43 -17.94 18.80
N PRO A 234 -11.75 -18.05 19.06
CA PRO A 234 -12.66 -16.88 19.04
C PRO A 234 -12.23 -15.76 19.97
N ALA A 235 -11.75 -16.10 21.17
CA ALA A 235 -11.18 -15.20 22.15
C ALA A 235 -10.30 -16.00 23.12
N SER A 236 -9.18 -15.40 23.55
CA SER A 236 -8.25 -16.05 24.49
C SER A 236 -7.70 -15.02 25.48
N SER A 237 -7.59 -15.41 26.74
CA SER A 237 -6.85 -14.70 27.78
C SER A 237 -5.57 -15.46 28.19
N ALA A 238 -5.12 -16.44 27.38
CA ALA A 238 -3.96 -17.27 27.65
C ALA A 238 -2.66 -16.64 27.16
N GLY A 239 -2.30 -15.50 27.72
CA GLY A 239 -1.06 -14.78 27.39
C GLY A 239 -1.16 -13.86 26.17
N PRO A 240 -0.01 -13.35 25.66
CA PRO A 240 0.05 -12.51 24.48
C PRO A 240 -0.42 -13.22 23.23
N ASP A 241 -1.01 -12.47 22.30
CA ASP A 241 -1.48 -12.98 21.02
C ASP A 241 -0.31 -13.21 20.05
N VAL A 242 -0.06 -14.46 19.70
CA VAL A 242 1.05 -14.85 18.80
C VAL A 242 0.85 -14.31 17.38
N ARG A 243 -0.38 -14.04 16.95
CA ARG A 243 -0.65 -13.42 15.64
C ARG A 243 0.05 -12.08 15.49
N GLU A 244 0.13 -11.31 16.58
CA GLU A 244 0.77 -9.97 16.59
C GLU A 244 2.28 -10.03 16.30
N MET A 245 2.95 -11.18 16.53
CA MET A 245 4.36 -11.38 16.20
C MET A 245 4.58 -11.46 14.69
N ILE A 246 3.60 -11.98 13.95
CA ILE A 246 3.70 -12.24 12.50
C ILE A 246 3.15 -11.07 11.69
N LEU A 247 2.15 -10.37 12.21
CA LEU A 247 1.58 -9.18 11.59
C LEU A 247 2.63 -8.07 11.51
N GLY A 248 3.02 -7.70 10.27
CA GLY A 248 4.06 -6.70 10.03
C GLY A 248 5.49 -7.23 10.20
N SER A 249 5.70 -8.54 10.16
CA SER A 249 7.03 -9.18 10.26
C SER A 249 7.91 -8.99 9.01
N GLU A 250 7.32 -8.63 7.88
CA GLU A 250 8.01 -8.29 6.61
C GLU A 250 8.99 -9.39 6.14
N GLY A 251 8.67 -10.65 6.43
CA GLY A 251 9.50 -11.78 6.06
C GLY A 251 10.75 -11.99 6.94
N ARG A 252 10.92 -11.23 8.02
CA ARG A 252 12.05 -11.36 8.96
C ARG A 252 11.95 -12.58 9.88
N MET A 253 10.74 -13.07 10.10
CA MET A 253 10.47 -14.15 11.06
C MET A 253 10.16 -15.49 10.40
N GLY A 254 10.04 -15.52 9.07
CA GLY A 254 9.73 -16.75 8.32
C GLY A 254 8.91 -16.46 7.07
N ILE A 255 8.40 -17.52 6.46
CA ILE A 255 7.56 -17.52 5.27
C ILE A 255 6.16 -17.97 5.64
N ILE A 256 5.19 -17.08 5.47
CA ILE A 256 3.77 -17.42 5.67
C ILE A 256 3.36 -18.36 4.53
N THR A 257 2.83 -19.54 4.86
CA THR A 257 2.38 -20.53 3.89
C THR A 257 0.87 -20.63 3.83
N GLU A 258 0.19 -20.51 4.98
CA GLU A 258 -1.26 -20.53 5.07
C GLU A 258 -1.78 -19.36 5.89
N VAL A 259 -2.87 -18.76 5.41
CA VAL A 259 -3.55 -17.64 6.09
C VAL A 259 -5.00 -18.01 6.30
N LYS A 260 -5.42 -18.08 7.55
CA LYS A 260 -6.82 -18.21 7.93
C LYS A 260 -7.40 -16.85 8.25
N VAL A 261 -8.54 -16.53 7.62
CA VAL A 261 -9.19 -15.22 7.72
C VAL A 261 -10.65 -15.34 8.14
N ARG A 262 -11.15 -14.30 8.82
CA ARG A 262 -12.56 -14.10 9.10
C ARG A 262 -13.24 -13.54 7.88
N ILE A 263 -14.34 -14.15 7.47
CA ILE A 263 -15.11 -13.78 6.29
C ILE A 263 -16.49 -13.27 6.68
N THR A 264 -17.09 -12.44 5.82
CA THR A 264 -18.39 -11.81 6.05
C THR A 264 -19.35 -12.23 4.93
N PRO A 265 -20.65 -12.47 5.18
CA PRO A 265 -21.62 -12.68 4.12
C PRO A 265 -21.58 -11.55 3.09
N LEU A 266 -21.80 -11.88 1.82
CA LEU A 266 -21.89 -10.87 0.75
C LEU A 266 -22.96 -9.84 1.09
N PRO A 267 -22.66 -8.54 0.99
CA PRO A 267 -23.67 -7.50 1.17
C PRO A 267 -24.72 -7.55 0.06
N GLU A 268 -25.97 -7.22 0.41
CA GLU A 268 -27.05 -7.06 -0.59
C GLU A 268 -26.83 -5.79 -1.43
N GLN A 269 -26.21 -4.76 -0.82
CA GLN A 269 -26.00 -3.46 -1.45
C GLN A 269 -24.72 -2.78 -0.93
N GLU A 270 -24.09 -2.04 -1.82
CA GLU A 270 -23.07 -1.03 -1.54
C GLU A 270 -23.47 0.29 -2.18
N GLN A 271 -23.29 1.39 -1.47
CA GLN A 271 -23.56 2.75 -1.95
C GLN A 271 -22.37 3.64 -1.61
N PHE A 272 -21.96 4.47 -2.57
CA PHE A 272 -20.91 5.45 -2.38
C PHE A 272 -21.42 6.84 -2.72
N GLN A 273 -21.21 7.79 -1.83
CA GLN A 273 -21.70 9.16 -1.95
C GLN A 273 -20.56 10.15 -1.81
N VAL A 274 -20.59 11.20 -2.62
CA VAL A 274 -19.69 12.35 -2.48
C VAL A 274 -20.47 13.52 -1.90
N VAL A 275 -19.84 14.23 -0.93
CA VAL A 275 -20.35 15.45 -0.32
C VAL A 275 -19.23 16.49 -0.33
N PHE A 276 -19.56 17.72 -0.71
CA PHE A 276 -18.64 18.85 -0.66
C PHE A 276 -18.88 19.71 0.57
N PHE A 277 -17.80 20.19 1.20
CA PHE A 277 -17.85 21.12 2.33
C PHE A 277 -17.07 22.40 2.02
N PRO A 278 -17.40 23.52 2.72
CA PRO A 278 -16.80 24.82 2.42
C PRO A 278 -15.33 24.96 2.81
N SER A 279 -14.84 24.12 3.74
CA SER A 279 -13.46 24.18 4.22
C SER A 279 -12.96 22.82 4.77
N TRP A 280 -11.64 22.73 4.89
CA TRP A 280 -10.95 21.58 5.47
C TRP A 280 -11.37 21.31 6.93
N ASP A 281 -11.48 22.36 7.75
CA ASP A 281 -11.88 22.22 9.16
C ASP A 281 -13.29 21.68 9.34
N VAL A 282 -14.23 22.11 8.48
CA VAL A 282 -15.59 21.57 8.48
C VAL A 282 -15.57 20.10 8.06
N GLY A 283 -14.85 19.76 6.99
CA GLY A 283 -14.75 18.37 6.53
C GLY A 283 -14.16 17.43 7.60
N ILE A 284 -13.07 17.85 8.27
CA ILE A 284 -12.46 17.09 9.38
C ILE A 284 -13.47 16.91 10.53
N THR A 285 -14.19 17.97 10.89
CA THR A 285 -15.17 17.91 11.98
C THR A 285 -16.25 16.89 11.68
N VAL A 286 -16.82 16.93 10.47
CA VAL A 286 -17.88 16.00 10.06
C VAL A 286 -17.35 14.57 10.00
N ALA A 287 -16.19 14.33 9.39
CA ALA A 287 -15.58 13.00 9.32
C ALA A 287 -15.36 12.42 10.72
N ARG A 288 -14.81 13.22 11.65
CA ARG A 288 -14.61 12.81 13.05
C ARG A 288 -15.92 12.48 13.76
N GLU A 289 -16.92 13.36 13.64
CA GLU A 289 -18.20 13.18 14.35
C GLU A 289 -18.95 11.94 13.85
N LEU A 290 -19.02 11.69 12.54
CA LEU A 290 -19.61 10.49 11.97
C LEU A 290 -19.03 9.21 12.59
N ILE A 291 -17.70 9.17 12.72
CA ILE A 291 -17.01 7.99 13.25
C ILE A 291 -17.14 7.88 14.77
N GLN A 292 -17.02 8.99 15.52
CA GLN A 292 -17.15 8.99 16.97
C GLN A 292 -18.58 8.68 17.43
N GLN A 293 -19.58 9.07 16.64
CA GLN A 293 -20.98 8.69 16.84
C GLN A 293 -21.29 7.26 16.35
N ARG A 294 -20.27 6.55 15.79
CA ARG A 294 -20.38 5.18 15.30
C ARG A 294 -21.44 5.01 14.20
N VAL A 295 -21.58 6.01 13.33
CA VAL A 295 -22.35 5.83 12.09
C VAL A 295 -21.71 4.70 11.29
N ALA A 296 -22.49 3.68 10.93
CA ALA A 296 -21.99 2.41 10.40
C ALA A 296 -21.57 2.53 8.91
N LEU A 297 -20.64 3.44 8.61
CA LEU A 297 -20.07 3.64 7.28
C LEU A 297 -19.07 2.53 6.94
N SER A 298 -18.95 2.19 5.68
CA SER A 298 -17.96 1.22 5.21
C SER A 298 -16.61 1.86 4.90
N MET A 299 -16.61 3.13 4.53
CA MET A 299 -15.42 3.94 4.32
C MET A 299 -15.73 5.43 4.48
N VAL A 300 -14.70 6.21 4.78
CA VAL A 300 -14.69 7.67 4.65
C VAL A 300 -13.35 8.08 4.04
N ARG A 301 -13.39 8.90 3.00
CA ARG A 301 -12.23 9.56 2.42
C ARG A 301 -12.53 11.06 2.34
N LEU A 302 -11.68 11.87 2.95
CA LEU A 302 -11.78 13.33 2.91
C LEU A 302 -10.57 13.91 2.21
N SER A 303 -10.77 14.49 1.03
CA SER A 303 -9.74 15.15 0.23
C SER A 303 -9.63 16.62 0.60
N ASN A 304 -8.40 17.12 0.82
CA ASN A 304 -8.18 18.53 1.07
C ASN A 304 -8.47 19.40 -0.17
N PRO A 305 -8.44 20.74 -0.09
CA PRO A 305 -8.80 21.60 -1.23
C PRO A 305 -7.94 21.35 -2.48
N LEU A 306 -6.64 21.09 -2.30
CA LEU A 306 -5.74 20.83 -3.43
C LEU A 306 -6.02 19.49 -4.09
N GLU A 307 -6.20 18.44 -3.29
CA GLU A 307 -6.57 17.13 -3.84
C GLU A 307 -7.95 17.17 -4.50
N THR A 308 -8.93 17.82 -3.86
CA THR A 308 -10.28 17.97 -4.41
C THR A 308 -10.23 18.58 -5.81
N THR A 309 -9.52 19.69 -5.96
CA THR A 309 -9.36 20.35 -7.26
C THR A 309 -8.61 19.46 -8.25
N SER A 310 -7.49 18.86 -7.84
CA SER A 310 -6.70 17.97 -8.70
C SER A 310 -7.51 16.78 -9.21
N LEU A 311 -8.28 16.11 -8.34
CA LEU A 311 -9.09 14.96 -8.72
C LEU A 311 -10.24 15.32 -9.67
N LEU A 312 -10.91 16.46 -9.45
CA LEU A 312 -11.98 16.93 -10.33
C LEU A 312 -11.45 17.19 -11.74
N TYR A 313 -10.33 17.92 -11.87
CA TYR A 313 -9.74 18.23 -13.18
C TYR A 313 -9.07 17.02 -13.83
N MET A 314 -8.47 16.11 -13.07
CA MET A 314 -7.96 14.84 -13.60
C MET A 314 -9.09 13.96 -14.14
N GLY A 315 -10.22 13.91 -13.45
CA GLY A 315 -11.40 13.13 -13.87
C GLY A 315 -12.11 13.71 -15.10
N ALA A 316 -12.04 15.02 -15.31
CA ALA A 316 -12.65 15.71 -16.45
C ALA A 316 -11.95 15.43 -17.80
N GLY A 317 -10.67 15.06 -17.76
CA GLY A 317 -9.88 14.85 -18.98
C GLY A 317 -9.68 16.16 -19.78
N GLU A 318 -10.03 16.12 -21.08
CA GLU A 318 -9.85 17.29 -21.97
C GLU A 318 -11.00 18.30 -21.86
N ASP A 319 -12.20 17.86 -21.45
CA ASP A 319 -13.37 18.72 -21.30
C ASP A 319 -13.69 18.97 -19.82
N SER A 320 -13.24 20.13 -19.33
CA SER A 320 -13.49 20.55 -17.96
C SER A 320 -14.82 21.32 -17.78
N SER A 321 -15.68 21.40 -18.80
CA SER A 321 -16.94 22.14 -18.72
C SER A 321 -17.86 21.65 -17.60
N GLY A 322 -17.89 20.33 -17.36
CA GLY A 322 -18.63 19.72 -16.26
C GLY A 322 -18.09 20.13 -14.89
N VAL A 323 -16.76 20.24 -14.73
CA VAL A 323 -16.13 20.71 -13.49
C VAL A 323 -16.47 22.17 -13.24
N VAL A 324 -16.40 23.03 -14.27
CA VAL A 324 -16.75 24.44 -14.16
C VAL A 324 -18.23 24.61 -13.75
N ALA A 325 -19.13 23.83 -14.34
CA ALA A 325 -20.56 23.86 -13.97
C ALA A 325 -20.79 23.39 -12.52
N LEU A 326 -20.07 22.34 -12.07
CA LEU A 326 -20.10 21.88 -10.68
C LEU A 326 -19.60 22.97 -9.73
N GLU A 327 -18.47 23.60 -10.02
CA GLU A 327 -17.88 24.66 -9.20
C GLU A 327 -18.82 25.87 -9.09
N GLN A 328 -19.49 26.23 -10.18
CA GLN A 328 -20.51 27.30 -10.16
C GLN A 328 -21.69 26.92 -9.26
N SER A 329 -22.23 25.71 -9.43
CA SER A 329 -23.34 25.21 -8.60
C SER A 329 -22.98 25.14 -7.11
N LEU A 330 -21.76 24.75 -6.77
CA LEU A 330 -21.25 24.73 -5.40
C LEU A 330 -21.10 26.15 -4.84
N SER A 331 -20.58 27.08 -5.64
CA SER A 331 -20.43 28.49 -5.27
C SER A 331 -21.77 29.16 -4.93
N GLU A 332 -22.82 28.88 -5.71
CA GLU A 332 -24.19 29.34 -5.45
C GLU A 332 -24.74 28.85 -4.10
N LYS A 333 -24.22 27.71 -3.61
CA LYS A 333 -24.57 27.11 -2.32
C LYS A 333 -23.58 27.49 -1.19
N GLY A 334 -22.68 28.43 -1.42
CA GLY A 334 -21.71 28.94 -0.43
C GLY A 334 -20.43 28.12 -0.30
N ILE A 335 -20.17 27.18 -1.23
CA ILE A 335 -18.95 26.38 -1.26
C ILE A 335 -18.01 26.92 -2.34
N GLY A 336 -16.98 27.67 -1.94
CA GLY A 336 -16.03 28.36 -2.81
C GLY A 336 -14.75 27.57 -3.11
N SER A 337 -13.66 28.32 -3.35
CA SER A 337 -12.34 27.76 -3.71
C SER A 337 -11.67 26.91 -2.63
N GLY A 338 -12.07 27.06 -1.36
CA GLY A 338 -11.60 26.23 -0.25
C GLY A 338 -12.34 24.90 -0.10
N LYS A 339 -13.15 24.51 -1.08
CA LYS A 339 -13.96 23.29 -1.06
C LYS A 339 -13.14 22.04 -0.80
N VAL A 340 -13.71 21.14 0.00
CA VAL A 340 -13.18 19.80 0.24
C VAL A 340 -14.21 18.77 -0.18
N MET A 341 -13.76 17.62 -0.61
CA MET A 341 -14.61 16.53 -1.08
C MET A 341 -14.49 15.34 -0.13
N MET A 342 -15.63 14.94 0.44
CA MET A 342 -15.71 13.72 1.23
C MET A 342 -16.46 12.64 0.44
N THR A 343 -15.83 11.48 0.28
CA THR A 343 -16.51 10.28 -0.21
C THR A 343 -16.76 9.37 0.98
N PHE A 344 -17.98 8.92 1.16
CA PHE A 344 -18.29 7.88 2.13
C PHE A 344 -19.02 6.70 1.49
N GLY A 345 -18.88 5.53 2.09
CA GLY A 345 -19.53 4.30 1.64
C GLY A 345 -20.42 3.71 2.72
N VAL A 346 -21.47 3.01 2.29
CA VAL A 346 -22.35 2.20 3.14
C VAL A 346 -22.49 0.83 2.50
N THR A 347 -22.41 -0.23 3.31
CA THR A 347 -22.37 -1.62 2.84
C THR A 347 -23.20 -2.50 3.78
N GLY A 348 -24.08 -3.35 3.25
CA GLY A 348 -24.90 -4.25 4.05
C GLY A 348 -26.22 -4.65 3.41
N SER A 349 -27.28 -4.86 4.21
CA SER A 349 -28.63 -5.06 3.69
C SER A 349 -29.18 -3.76 3.09
N VAL A 350 -30.14 -3.88 2.18
CA VAL A 350 -30.80 -2.72 1.54
C VAL A 350 -31.30 -1.73 2.59
N ARG A 351 -32.05 -2.22 3.59
CA ARG A 351 -32.58 -1.38 4.67
C ARG A 351 -31.48 -0.69 5.50
N HIS A 352 -30.39 -1.39 5.76
CA HIS A 352 -29.21 -0.84 6.46
C HIS A 352 -28.62 0.31 5.65
N CYS A 353 -28.36 0.07 4.36
CA CYS A 353 -27.79 1.05 3.47
C CYS A 353 -28.64 2.32 3.37
N GLU A 354 -29.96 2.17 3.15
CA GLU A 354 -30.90 3.32 3.10
C GLU A 354 -30.86 4.15 4.39
N THR A 355 -30.93 3.48 5.55
CA THR A 355 -30.97 4.16 6.84
C THR A 355 -29.67 4.90 7.17
N VAL A 356 -28.53 4.23 7.01
CA VAL A 356 -27.22 4.80 7.33
C VAL A 356 -26.82 5.88 6.35
N HIS A 357 -27.13 5.69 5.06
CA HIS A 357 -26.88 6.70 4.01
C HIS A 357 -27.63 8.00 4.32
N GLN A 358 -28.94 7.92 4.65
CA GLN A 358 -29.72 9.10 5.01
C GLN A 358 -29.20 9.77 6.28
N LEU A 359 -28.85 9.00 7.32
CA LEU A 359 -28.29 9.53 8.56
C LEU A 359 -26.98 10.29 8.30
N ALA A 360 -26.11 9.75 7.45
CA ALA A 360 -24.86 10.41 7.08
C ALA A 360 -25.11 11.69 6.28
N LEU A 361 -26.05 11.68 5.32
CA LEU A 361 -26.42 12.86 4.56
C LEU A 361 -27.01 13.97 5.45
N ASP A 362 -27.91 13.63 6.38
CA ASP A 362 -28.51 14.60 7.30
C ASP A 362 -27.41 15.25 8.18
N HIS A 363 -26.46 14.44 8.66
CA HIS A 363 -25.33 14.94 9.44
C HIS A 363 -24.44 15.87 8.59
N CYS A 364 -24.12 15.52 7.36
CA CYS A 364 -23.37 16.37 6.44
C CYS A 364 -24.10 17.70 6.16
N ALA A 365 -25.40 17.65 5.89
CA ALA A 365 -26.20 18.81 5.58
C ALA A 365 -26.28 19.80 6.77
N ASN A 366 -26.34 19.31 8.01
CA ASN A 366 -26.32 20.13 9.23
C ASN A 366 -25.03 20.96 9.38
N HIS A 367 -23.95 20.56 8.69
CA HIS A 367 -22.67 21.28 8.65
C HIS A 367 -22.45 22.02 7.32
N GLY A 368 -23.50 22.25 6.54
CA GLY A 368 -23.42 22.95 5.26
C GLY A 368 -22.84 22.09 4.13
N GLY A 369 -22.82 20.78 4.30
CA GLY A 369 -22.41 19.85 3.23
C GLY A 369 -23.41 19.80 2.08
N VAL A 370 -22.92 19.76 0.85
CA VAL A 370 -23.69 19.64 -0.38
C VAL A 370 -23.41 18.31 -1.04
N ALA A 371 -24.40 17.43 -1.08
CA ALA A 371 -24.29 16.12 -1.71
C ALA A 371 -24.20 16.27 -3.23
N ASP A 372 -23.27 15.52 -3.83
CA ASP A 372 -23.17 15.36 -5.28
C ASP A 372 -24.36 14.61 -5.84
N GLN A 373 -24.82 15.05 -7.02
CA GLN A 373 -25.91 14.43 -7.78
C GLN A 373 -25.44 13.91 -9.16
N SER A 374 -24.14 14.05 -9.46
CA SER A 374 -23.58 13.72 -10.78
C SER A 374 -23.01 12.30 -10.88
N GLY A 375 -23.00 11.55 -9.77
CA GLY A 375 -22.52 10.17 -9.73
C GLY A 375 -21.01 10.04 -9.46
N LEU A 376 -20.37 11.03 -8.83
CA LEU A 376 -18.95 10.97 -8.47
C LEU A 376 -18.64 9.80 -7.52
N GLY A 377 -19.58 9.39 -6.66
CA GLY A 377 -19.44 8.24 -5.78
C GLY A 377 -19.31 6.93 -6.55
N ASP A 378 -20.16 6.72 -7.55
CA ASP A 378 -20.12 5.54 -8.41
C ASP A 378 -18.85 5.52 -9.27
N ASN A 379 -18.43 6.67 -9.79
CA ASN A 379 -17.18 6.81 -10.53
C ASN A 379 -15.97 6.46 -9.66
N TRP A 380 -15.97 6.88 -8.39
CA TRP A 380 -14.94 6.48 -7.44
C TRP A 380 -14.91 4.95 -7.24
N ALA A 381 -16.06 4.33 -7.03
CA ALA A 381 -16.15 2.88 -6.83
C ALA A 381 -15.58 2.08 -8.01
N HIS A 382 -15.88 2.51 -9.25
CA HIS A 382 -15.36 1.88 -10.47
C HIS A 382 -13.86 2.11 -10.69
N GLY A 383 -13.34 3.26 -10.26
CA GLY A 383 -11.96 3.68 -10.49
C GLY A 383 -10.97 3.39 -9.37
N ARG A 384 -11.43 2.90 -8.21
CA ARG A 384 -10.67 2.88 -6.95
C ARG A 384 -9.34 2.11 -6.94
N PHE A 385 -9.12 1.22 -7.91
CA PHE A 385 -7.86 0.45 -8.03
C PHE A 385 -6.95 0.94 -9.15
N ARG A 386 -7.32 2.00 -9.88
CA ARG A 386 -6.59 2.45 -11.08
C ARG A 386 -5.42 3.39 -10.81
N ALA A 387 -5.36 4.01 -9.63
CA ALA A 387 -4.33 4.99 -9.32
C ALA A 387 -2.87 4.48 -9.54
N PRO A 388 -2.51 3.22 -9.23
CA PRO A 388 -1.15 2.74 -9.49
C PRO A 388 -0.76 2.71 -10.97
N TYR A 389 -1.72 2.56 -11.89
CA TYR A 389 -1.48 2.58 -13.34
C TYR A 389 -1.06 3.96 -13.89
N LEU A 390 -1.27 5.04 -13.11
CA LEU A 390 -0.88 6.38 -13.53
C LEU A 390 0.64 6.61 -13.44
N ARG A 391 1.37 5.80 -12.68
CA ARG A 391 2.81 5.97 -12.47
C ARG A 391 3.60 5.85 -13.77
N ASP A 392 3.30 4.83 -14.58
CA ASP A 392 4.03 4.58 -15.83
C ASP A 392 3.88 5.72 -16.86
N PRO A 393 2.66 6.23 -17.17
CA PRO A 393 2.52 7.36 -18.07
C PRO A 393 3.09 8.68 -17.50
N LEU A 394 3.08 8.89 -16.19
CA LEU A 394 3.75 10.04 -15.56
C LEU A 394 5.26 9.97 -15.79
N GLY A 395 5.88 8.82 -15.50
CA GLY A 395 7.31 8.60 -15.70
C GLY A 395 7.72 8.71 -17.15
N ALA A 396 6.96 8.15 -18.08
CA ALA A 396 7.19 8.31 -19.52
C ALA A 396 7.14 9.77 -19.98
N ALA A 397 6.48 10.66 -19.23
CA ALA A 397 6.44 12.09 -19.48
C ALA A 397 7.49 12.90 -18.70
N GLY A 398 8.33 12.25 -17.88
CA GLY A 398 9.39 12.89 -17.09
C GLY A 398 8.94 13.39 -15.70
N TYR A 399 7.76 12.95 -15.22
CA TYR A 399 7.26 13.23 -13.90
C TYR A 399 7.38 12.02 -12.99
N ALA A 400 7.40 12.26 -11.68
CA ALA A 400 7.29 11.22 -10.67
C ALA A 400 6.15 11.55 -9.70
N ALA A 401 5.53 10.49 -9.18
CA ALA A 401 4.57 10.56 -8.10
C ALA A 401 4.95 9.55 -7.01
N ASP A 402 4.96 10.01 -5.76
CA ASP A 402 5.10 9.12 -4.62
C ASP A 402 4.18 9.57 -3.50
N THR A 403 4.11 8.75 -2.45
CA THR A 403 3.19 8.96 -1.34
C THR A 403 3.88 8.78 0.00
N MET A 404 3.34 9.45 1.01
CA MET A 404 3.66 9.21 2.42
C MET A 404 2.38 9.07 3.20
N GLU A 405 2.42 8.24 4.22
CA GLU A 405 1.27 8.08 5.09
C GLU A 405 1.68 7.96 6.55
N THR A 406 0.81 8.46 7.40
CA THR A 406 0.91 8.33 8.85
C THR A 406 -0.48 8.19 9.45
N ALA A 407 -0.57 7.97 10.76
CA ALA A 407 -1.79 8.12 11.53
C ALA A 407 -1.49 8.83 12.84
N VAL A 408 -2.36 9.76 13.22
CA VAL A 408 -2.26 10.55 14.46
C VAL A 408 -3.64 10.75 15.08
N ASP A 409 -3.67 11.13 16.35
CA ASP A 409 -4.91 11.51 17.04
C ASP A 409 -5.56 12.74 16.39
N TRP A 410 -6.90 12.83 16.47
CA TRP A 410 -7.67 13.91 15.81
C TRP A 410 -7.18 15.31 16.15
N ALA A 411 -6.73 15.55 17.38
CA ALA A 411 -6.20 16.86 17.79
C ALA A 411 -4.94 17.28 17.01
N LYS A 412 -4.21 16.33 16.43
CA LYS A 412 -2.96 16.57 15.68
C LYS A 412 -3.18 16.58 14.18
N VAL A 413 -4.29 16.01 13.67
CA VAL A 413 -4.53 15.85 12.22
C VAL A 413 -4.34 17.14 11.43
N PRO A 414 -4.96 18.30 11.78
CA PRO A 414 -4.83 19.51 10.99
C PRO A 414 -3.38 19.97 10.85
N THR A 415 -2.68 20.10 11.99
CA THR A 415 -1.30 20.63 12.02
C THR A 415 -0.31 19.65 11.39
N ALA A 416 -0.48 18.34 11.61
CA ALA A 416 0.39 17.34 11.01
C ALA A 416 0.24 17.30 9.50
N ALA A 417 -0.99 17.34 8.96
CA ALA A 417 -1.24 17.38 7.53
C ALA A 417 -0.60 18.62 6.87
N GLU A 418 -0.81 19.79 7.45
CA GLU A 418 -0.24 21.04 6.95
C GLU A 418 1.30 21.02 6.95
N ASN A 419 1.91 20.60 8.06
CA ASN A 419 3.37 20.60 8.18
C ASN A 419 4.03 19.55 7.28
N ILE A 420 3.44 18.37 7.11
CA ILE A 420 3.93 17.35 6.18
C ILE A 420 3.88 17.87 4.75
N GLU A 421 2.73 18.43 4.32
CA GLU A 421 2.61 18.99 2.98
C GLU A 421 3.59 20.15 2.74
N GLN A 422 3.71 21.07 3.68
CA GLN A 422 4.59 22.24 3.55
C GLN A 422 6.06 21.81 3.48
N ALA A 423 6.49 20.86 4.32
CA ALA A 423 7.84 20.35 4.28
C ALA A 423 8.17 19.71 2.92
N ILE A 424 7.25 18.90 2.38
CA ILE A 424 7.41 18.27 1.07
C ILE A 424 7.43 19.32 -0.05
N ARG A 425 6.51 20.30 -0.04
CA ARG A 425 6.44 21.36 -1.07
C ARG A 425 7.71 22.21 -1.14
N THR A 426 8.39 22.40 -0.02
CA THR A 426 9.59 23.26 0.05
C THR A 426 10.90 22.50 -0.02
N ALA A 427 10.88 21.15 -0.01
CA ALA A 427 12.08 20.33 0.05
C ALA A 427 13.03 20.47 -1.16
N LEU A 428 12.54 20.96 -2.30
CA LEU A 428 13.34 21.20 -3.51
C LEU A 428 13.47 22.69 -3.85
N ALA A 429 13.19 23.58 -2.90
CA ALA A 429 13.27 25.03 -3.14
C ALA A 429 14.70 25.50 -3.48
N ASP A 430 15.73 24.80 -2.97
CA ASP A 430 17.13 25.04 -3.28
C ASP A 430 17.48 24.73 -4.75
N GLU A 431 16.69 23.88 -5.41
CA GLU A 431 16.83 23.58 -6.84
C GLU A 431 15.93 24.47 -7.73
N GLY A 432 15.13 25.35 -7.14
CA GLY A 432 14.11 26.13 -7.87
C GLY A 432 12.96 25.29 -8.42
N GLU A 433 12.77 24.08 -7.88
CA GLU A 433 11.73 23.15 -8.32
C GLU A 433 10.42 23.35 -7.56
N GLN A 434 9.32 23.16 -8.27
CA GLN A 434 7.97 23.15 -7.70
C GLN A 434 7.55 21.70 -7.40
N VAL A 435 6.96 21.48 -6.23
CA VAL A 435 6.39 20.19 -5.83
C VAL A 435 4.91 20.38 -5.56
N HIS A 436 4.07 19.59 -6.21
CA HIS A 436 2.64 19.57 -5.95
C HIS A 436 2.34 18.48 -4.92
N ALA A 437 2.04 18.87 -3.69
CA ALA A 437 1.69 17.97 -2.60
C ALA A 437 0.28 18.26 -2.09
N TYR A 438 -0.50 17.20 -1.89
CA TYR A 438 -1.88 17.26 -1.41
C TYR A 438 -2.21 16.04 -0.54
N THR A 439 -3.23 16.18 0.30
CA THR A 439 -3.53 15.19 1.35
C THR A 439 -4.99 14.78 1.36
N HIS A 440 -5.22 13.51 1.67
CA HIS A 440 -6.51 13.02 2.09
C HIS A 440 -6.45 12.21 3.40
N LEU A 441 -7.57 12.16 4.09
CA LEU A 441 -7.82 11.22 5.18
C LEU A 441 -8.57 10.03 4.59
N SER A 442 -7.99 8.83 4.63
CA SER A 442 -8.61 7.65 3.98
C SER A 442 -8.99 6.54 4.95
N HIS A 443 -8.37 6.50 6.11
CA HIS A 443 -8.66 5.55 7.17
C HIS A 443 -8.90 6.35 8.44
N VAL A 444 -10.16 6.39 8.85
CA VAL A 444 -10.62 7.18 9.97
C VAL A 444 -10.98 6.27 11.15
N TYR A 445 -10.63 6.69 12.34
CA TYR A 445 -10.81 5.94 13.59
C TYR A 445 -11.47 6.82 14.63
N GLY A 446 -12.05 6.22 15.67
CA GLY A 446 -12.67 6.99 16.76
C GLY A 446 -11.72 7.99 17.42
N GLN A 447 -10.43 7.63 17.56
CA GLN A 447 -9.43 8.48 18.20
C GLN A 447 -8.61 9.34 17.24
N GLY A 448 -8.55 9.02 15.95
CA GLY A 448 -7.66 9.69 15.01
C GLY A 448 -7.93 9.34 13.57
N SER A 449 -7.02 9.73 12.69
CA SER A 449 -7.10 9.44 11.25
C SER A 449 -5.73 9.17 10.66
N SER A 450 -5.72 8.40 9.56
CA SER A 450 -4.56 8.41 8.67
C SER A 450 -4.48 9.76 7.95
N ILE A 451 -3.27 10.18 7.64
CA ILE A 451 -2.93 11.29 6.77
C ILE A 451 -2.14 10.70 5.61
N TYR A 452 -2.70 10.76 4.42
CA TYR A 452 -2.09 10.24 3.21
C TYR A 452 -1.74 11.39 2.27
N THR A 453 -0.47 11.68 2.14
CA THR A 453 0.03 12.78 1.32
C THR A 453 0.64 12.25 0.03
N THR A 454 0.09 12.67 -1.11
CA THR A 454 0.64 12.39 -2.44
C THR A 454 1.43 13.61 -2.90
N TYR A 455 2.57 13.39 -3.54
CA TYR A 455 3.36 14.46 -4.12
C TYR A 455 3.86 14.12 -5.51
N LEU A 456 3.84 15.13 -6.38
CA LEU A 456 4.30 15.06 -7.76
C LEU A 456 5.45 16.05 -7.96
N PHE A 457 6.45 15.64 -8.74
CA PHE A 457 7.63 16.44 -9.06
C PHE A 457 8.22 16.02 -10.40
N ARG A 458 9.13 16.83 -10.93
CA ARG A 458 9.86 16.49 -12.17
C ARG A 458 11.06 15.62 -11.85
N LEU A 459 11.30 14.58 -12.67
CA LEU A 459 12.49 13.73 -12.54
C LEU A 459 13.80 14.52 -12.75
N GLY A 460 13.76 15.58 -13.58
CA GLY A 460 14.94 16.36 -13.94
C GLY A 460 15.63 15.83 -15.19
N GLU A 461 16.95 15.97 -15.27
CA GLU A 461 17.74 15.62 -16.48
C GLU A 461 18.23 14.16 -16.45
N SER A 462 18.04 13.44 -15.33
CA SER A 462 18.43 12.04 -15.17
C SER A 462 17.63 11.32 -14.11
N TYR A 463 17.57 9.98 -14.16
CA TYR A 463 16.99 9.15 -13.09
C TYR A 463 17.72 9.33 -11.76
N GLN A 464 19.04 9.57 -11.78
CA GLN A 464 19.80 9.84 -10.55
C GLN A 464 19.33 11.14 -9.89
N GLN A 465 19.11 12.20 -10.67
CA GLN A 465 18.55 13.44 -10.12
C GLN A 465 17.15 13.21 -9.56
N GLY A 466 16.31 12.42 -10.22
CA GLY A 466 15.01 12.01 -9.70
C GLY A 466 15.11 11.27 -8.36
N MET A 467 16.11 10.39 -8.21
CA MET A 467 16.39 9.67 -6.96
C MET A 467 16.85 10.66 -5.85
N ASP A 468 17.75 11.57 -6.14
CA ASP A 468 18.25 12.56 -5.18
C ASP A 468 17.11 13.46 -4.69
N ARG A 469 16.22 13.88 -5.59
CA ARG A 469 15.00 14.63 -5.26
C ARG A 469 14.06 13.83 -4.38
N TRP A 470 13.82 12.56 -4.72
CA TRP A 470 13.00 11.67 -3.91
C TRP A 470 13.53 11.53 -2.49
N VAL A 471 14.83 11.37 -2.32
CA VAL A 471 15.48 11.28 -0.98
C VAL A 471 15.19 12.52 -0.15
N LYS A 472 15.32 13.73 -0.72
CA LYS A 472 15.00 15.00 -0.04
C LYS A 472 13.53 15.08 0.37
N LEU A 473 12.62 14.75 -0.56
CA LEU A 473 11.18 14.80 -0.35
C LEU A 473 10.73 13.80 0.73
N LYS A 474 11.21 12.55 0.63
CA LYS A 474 10.89 11.48 1.57
C LYS A 474 11.38 11.80 2.97
N LYS A 475 12.62 12.31 3.09
CA LYS A 475 13.19 12.75 4.36
C LYS A 475 12.39 13.89 4.98
N ALA A 476 12.08 14.95 4.23
CA ALA A 476 11.34 16.09 4.72
C ALA A 476 9.98 15.70 5.32
N GLY A 477 9.22 14.85 4.62
CA GLY A 477 7.93 14.37 5.12
C GLY A 477 8.09 13.42 6.33
N ALA A 478 9.04 12.48 6.30
CA ALA A 478 9.26 11.53 7.39
C ALA A 478 9.66 12.23 8.70
N GLU A 479 10.50 13.27 8.63
CA GLU A 479 10.89 14.07 9.80
C GLU A 479 9.68 14.79 10.42
N GLN A 480 8.73 15.27 9.61
CA GLN A 480 7.49 15.85 10.12
C GLN A 480 6.57 14.81 10.75
N ILE A 481 6.45 13.63 10.16
CA ILE A 481 5.70 12.51 10.77
C ILE A 481 6.24 12.21 12.17
N VAL A 482 7.55 12.05 12.32
CA VAL A 482 8.20 11.81 13.61
C VAL A 482 7.98 12.97 14.58
N ALA A 483 8.14 14.21 14.14
CA ALA A 483 7.95 15.41 14.97
C ALA A 483 6.53 15.52 15.56
N HIS A 484 5.51 15.03 14.85
CA HIS A 484 4.13 15.01 15.32
C HIS A 484 3.77 13.73 16.11
N GLY A 485 4.73 12.80 16.28
CA GLY A 485 4.50 11.52 16.95
C GLY A 485 3.51 10.64 16.20
N GLY A 486 3.50 10.73 14.87
CA GLY A 486 2.76 9.84 13.99
C GLY A 486 3.49 8.52 13.76
N THR A 487 2.76 7.48 13.34
CA THR A 487 3.40 6.25 12.88
C THR A 487 4.16 6.49 11.57
N ILE A 488 5.35 5.93 11.43
CA ILE A 488 6.12 6.12 10.20
C ILE A 488 5.50 5.42 8.98
N SER A 489 4.65 4.44 9.21
CA SER A 489 3.84 3.80 8.18
C SER A 489 2.51 3.32 8.73
N HIS A 490 1.41 3.76 8.13
CA HIS A 490 0.08 3.33 8.51
C HIS A 490 -0.30 1.98 7.90
N GLN A 491 0.10 1.68 6.64
CA GLN A 491 -0.27 0.46 5.92
C GLN A 491 0.77 -0.08 4.93
N HIS A 492 1.79 0.68 4.56
CA HIS A 492 2.79 0.26 3.58
C HIS A 492 3.87 -0.64 4.16
N GLY A 493 4.01 -0.67 5.48
CA GLY A 493 5.10 -1.32 6.19
C GLY A 493 6.34 -0.43 6.30
N VAL A 494 7.38 -0.97 6.94
CA VAL A 494 8.63 -0.25 7.22
C VAL A 494 9.66 -0.46 6.11
N GLY A 495 9.88 -1.69 5.69
CA GLY A 495 10.83 -2.08 4.65
C GLY A 495 12.23 -1.55 4.94
N ARG A 496 12.92 -1.15 3.86
CA ARG A 496 14.22 -0.46 3.95
C ARG A 496 14.08 1.06 4.04
N ASP A 497 13.00 1.64 3.52
CA ASP A 497 12.86 3.10 3.36
C ASP A 497 12.53 3.80 4.69
N HIS A 498 11.80 3.14 5.58
CA HIS A 498 11.33 3.72 6.84
C HIS A 498 12.06 3.23 8.10
N ARG A 499 12.90 2.19 8.00
CA ARG A 499 13.54 1.53 9.16
C ARG A 499 14.31 2.49 10.09
N GLN A 500 14.94 3.52 9.54
CA GLN A 500 15.70 4.50 10.33
C GLN A 500 14.82 5.33 11.28
N TYR A 501 13.52 5.44 11.00
CA TYR A 501 12.57 6.19 11.81
C TYR A 501 11.82 5.32 12.82
N LEU A 502 11.90 3.99 12.72
CA LEU A 502 11.11 3.07 13.55
C LEU A 502 11.39 3.23 15.05
N SER A 503 12.62 3.57 15.42
CA SER A 503 13.02 3.78 16.82
C SER A 503 12.24 4.92 17.50
N ALA A 504 11.81 5.94 16.75
CA ALA A 504 11.00 7.04 17.27
C ALA A 504 9.62 6.57 17.73
N GLU A 505 9.06 5.54 17.09
CA GLU A 505 7.76 4.95 17.42
C GLU A 505 7.87 3.85 18.49
N LYS A 506 8.83 2.93 18.34
CA LYS A 506 8.93 1.73 19.17
C LYS A 506 9.78 1.91 20.42
N GLY A 507 10.67 2.91 20.44
CA GLY A 507 11.64 3.10 21.52
C GLY A 507 12.67 1.95 21.62
N THR A 508 13.67 2.12 22.47
CA THR A 508 14.80 1.17 22.58
C THR A 508 14.36 -0.25 22.93
N LEU A 509 13.48 -0.40 23.93
CA LEU A 509 13.01 -1.73 24.35
C LEU A 509 12.08 -2.37 23.31
N GLY A 510 11.26 -1.59 22.60
CA GLY A 510 10.44 -2.11 21.51
C GLY A 510 11.28 -2.64 20.35
N ILE A 511 12.31 -1.90 19.95
CA ILE A 511 13.28 -2.37 18.93
C ILE A 511 13.99 -3.64 19.40
N ALA A 512 14.47 -3.69 20.64
CA ALA A 512 15.11 -4.88 21.20
C ALA A 512 14.16 -6.09 21.24
N ALA A 513 12.89 -5.90 21.58
CA ALA A 513 11.88 -6.96 21.58
C ALA A 513 11.65 -7.52 20.16
N ILE A 514 11.50 -6.65 19.16
CA ILE A 514 11.34 -7.07 17.75
C ILE A 514 12.60 -7.81 17.27
N ASN A 515 13.80 -7.31 17.61
CA ASN A 515 15.05 -7.96 17.25
C ASN A 515 15.15 -9.38 17.86
N ASN A 516 14.84 -9.53 19.14
CA ASN A 516 14.84 -10.84 19.82
C ASN A 516 13.83 -11.82 19.18
N LEU A 517 12.67 -11.33 18.71
CA LEU A 517 11.72 -12.17 17.97
C LEU A 517 12.33 -12.61 16.63
N CYS A 518 12.98 -11.72 15.89
CA CYS A 518 13.69 -12.10 14.67
C CYS A 518 14.77 -13.14 14.94
N GLU A 519 15.59 -12.96 15.98
CA GLU A 519 16.66 -13.88 16.38
C GLU A 519 16.14 -15.25 16.84
N LEU A 520 14.95 -15.29 17.48
CA LEU A 520 14.30 -16.55 17.87
C LEU A 520 14.05 -17.46 16.66
N PHE A 521 13.54 -16.88 15.57
CA PHE A 521 13.19 -17.61 14.36
C PHE A 521 14.35 -17.75 13.36
N ASP A 522 15.31 -16.83 13.41
CA ASP A 522 16.44 -16.71 12.49
C ASP A 522 17.73 -16.27 13.22
N PRO A 523 18.40 -17.18 13.96
CA PRO A 523 19.57 -16.83 14.75
C PRO A 523 20.78 -16.31 13.96
N LYS A 524 20.82 -16.55 12.65
CA LYS A 524 21.93 -16.13 11.76
C LYS A 524 21.62 -14.92 10.90
N GLY A 525 20.42 -14.34 10.99
CA GLY A 525 20.02 -13.20 10.19
C GLY A 525 19.91 -13.48 8.68
N GLN A 526 19.44 -14.69 8.30
CA GLN A 526 19.32 -15.12 6.91
C GLN A 526 18.00 -14.66 6.28
N MET A 527 16.94 -14.47 7.09
CA MET A 527 15.60 -14.09 6.61
C MET A 527 15.51 -12.60 6.36
N ASN A 528 15.38 -12.22 5.10
CA ASN A 528 15.12 -10.86 4.62
C ASN A 528 15.92 -9.75 5.33
N PRO A 529 17.26 -9.86 5.42
CA PRO A 529 18.09 -8.89 6.14
C PRO A 529 17.95 -7.48 5.56
N GLY A 530 18.22 -6.47 6.42
CA GLY A 530 18.18 -5.07 6.01
C GLY A 530 16.78 -4.47 5.90
N LYS A 531 15.75 -5.18 6.35
CA LYS A 531 14.35 -4.72 6.38
C LYS A 531 13.86 -4.64 7.82
N LEU A 532 12.80 -3.86 8.04
CA LEU A 532 12.09 -3.68 9.30
C LEU A 532 12.93 -2.96 10.37
N LEU A 533 14.03 -3.54 10.79
CA LEU A 533 14.85 -3.02 11.88
C LEU A 533 15.93 -2.02 11.38
N PRO A 534 16.25 -0.98 12.17
CA PRO A 534 17.42 -0.14 11.92
C PRO A 534 18.70 -0.99 11.87
N TYR A 535 19.71 -0.51 11.15
CA TYR A 535 21.03 -1.14 11.30
C TYR A 535 21.51 -1.00 12.73
N SER A 536 22.03 -2.08 13.32
CA SER A 536 22.79 -1.98 14.56
C SER A 536 24.05 -1.14 14.28
N GLU A 537 24.19 -0.03 14.99
CA GLU A 537 25.48 0.65 15.05
C GLU A 537 26.47 -0.31 15.76
N HIS A 538 27.35 -0.93 14.99
CA HIS A 538 28.49 -1.70 15.51
C HIS A 538 29.65 -0.78 15.74
#